data_0e3118d260b9e4c82e1d43bfb884578f
#
_entry.id   0e3118d260b9e4c82e1d43bfb884578f
#
_cell.length_a   1.000
_cell.length_b   1.000
_cell.length_c   1.000
_cell.angle_alpha   90.00
_cell.angle_beta   90.00
_cell.angle_gamma   90.00
#
_symmetry.space_group_name_H-M   'P 1'
#
loop_
_entity.id
_entity.type
_entity.pdbx_description
1 polymer ?
#
loop_
_entity_poly.entity_id
_entity_poly.type
_entity_poly.pdbx_seq_one_letter_code
_entity_poly.pdbx_strand_id
1 'polypeptide(L)'
;MDAFTDPKVKQIVAVASSQVGKTESLLNMIGYMIDQDPGPALYALPTLNQAEDFSKRRFAPMVRDTERVRNKVAESKSRDTSNTIRRKVYPGGMLTMVGSNSAADLAGTPARYIFADEIDRWAVSAGTEGDPWSLLRARTTTFYNYKMVAVSTPTIRDTSKIADLFEGGTKEYWCVQCPECGEYSFIDFDSVRFEFHEIKTGGKRQYIVDSAGWACPKCGCYTDEHTIKKQPMKWIAESPEAIANGCRSFWINGFSSPWLEWKYIIVQFLEARKDPEKLQTVFNTLFGQLWDLRGDLEDEDELAARAEEYGAELPDGVLCLTMGVDTQDNRLEYEVVGYGLYEENWGIEKGIIDGRSEEHTSELQSR
;
A
#
# COMPACT_ATOMS: atom_id res chain seq x y z
N MET A 1 -0.08 18.25 -7.04
CA MET A 1 0.58 19.02 -8.13
C MET A 1 1.72 19.88 -7.61
N ASP A 2 1.51 20.71 -6.58
CA ASP A 2 2.53 21.63 -6.06
C ASP A 2 3.84 20.92 -5.67
N ALA A 3 3.75 19.76 -4.99
CA ALA A 3 4.93 18.96 -4.70
C ALA A 3 5.69 18.47 -5.95
N PHE A 4 4.99 18.22 -7.07
CA PHE A 4 5.63 17.78 -8.31
C PHE A 4 6.40 18.91 -9.00
N THR A 5 5.91 20.13 -8.88
CA THR A 5 6.56 21.33 -9.48
C THR A 5 7.62 21.95 -8.57
N ASP A 6 7.64 21.62 -7.28
CA ASP A 6 8.64 22.13 -6.34
C ASP A 6 10.03 21.50 -6.63
N PRO A 7 11.06 22.32 -6.97
CA PRO A 7 12.40 21.80 -7.29
C PRO A 7 13.10 21.12 -6.10
N LYS A 8 12.68 21.40 -4.85
CA LYS A 8 13.23 20.77 -3.65
C LYS A 8 12.73 19.35 -3.45
N VAL A 9 11.55 19.03 -3.98
CA VAL A 9 10.92 17.71 -3.84
C VAL A 9 11.40 16.80 -4.95
N LYS A 10 11.99 15.67 -4.60
CA LYS A 10 12.47 14.62 -5.53
C LYS A 10 11.62 13.37 -5.48
N GLN A 11 11.03 13.08 -4.33
CA GLN A 11 10.17 11.94 -4.14
C GLN A 11 8.81 12.37 -3.59
N ILE A 12 7.74 11.83 -4.17
CA ILE A 12 6.35 12.04 -3.76
C ILE A 12 5.75 10.68 -3.49
N VAL A 13 5.18 10.51 -2.32
CA VAL A 13 4.54 9.27 -1.90
C VAL A 13 3.09 9.57 -1.56
N ALA A 14 2.15 8.78 -2.05
CA ALA A 14 0.74 8.94 -1.70
C ALA A 14 0.09 7.61 -1.31
N VAL A 15 -0.16 7.45 -0.02
CA VAL A 15 -1.02 6.40 0.52
C VAL A 15 -2.46 6.87 0.36
N ALA A 16 -3.27 6.12 -0.35
CA ALA A 16 -4.62 6.57 -0.63
C ALA A 16 -5.60 5.41 -0.80
N SER A 17 -6.80 5.53 -0.28
CA SER A 17 -7.87 4.57 -0.51
C SER A 17 -8.23 4.45 -1.99
N SER A 18 -9.03 3.47 -2.34
CA SER A 18 -9.58 3.36 -3.70
C SER A 18 -10.49 4.55 -4.00
N GLN A 19 -10.61 4.91 -5.29
CA GLN A 19 -11.55 5.92 -5.79
C GLN A 19 -11.38 7.35 -5.22
N VAL A 20 -10.17 7.73 -4.80
CA VAL A 20 -9.85 9.11 -4.37
C VAL A 20 -9.04 9.90 -5.41
N GLY A 21 -8.92 9.37 -6.64
CA GLY A 21 -8.28 10.09 -7.74
C GLY A 21 -6.76 9.89 -7.88
N LYS A 22 -6.18 8.83 -7.29
CA LYS A 22 -4.72 8.53 -7.39
C LYS A 22 -4.20 8.58 -8.83
N THR A 23 -4.77 7.76 -9.69
CA THR A 23 -4.34 7.63 -11.09
C THR A 23 -4.57 8.92 -11.89
N GLU A 24 -5.64 9.67 -11.59
CA GLU A 24 -5.87 10.98 -12.21
C GLU A 24 -4.79 12.00 -11.81
N SER A 25 -4.34 11.97 -10.56
CA SER A 25 -3.22 12.81 -10.12
C SER A 25 -1.93 12.49 -10.88
N LEU A 26 -1.65 11.18 -11.11
CA LEU A 26 -0.51 10.77 -11.94
C LEU A 26 -0.66 11.23 -13.39
N LEU A 27 -1.84 11.09 -13.99
CA LEU A 27 -2.11 11.55 -15.35
C LEU A 27 -1.92 13.06 -15.49
N ASN A 28 -2.36 13.84 -14.50
CA ASN A 28 -2.14 15.30 -14.48
C ASN A 28 -0.65 15.65 -14.38
N MET A 29 0.13 14.93 -13.56
CA MET A 29 1.58 15.10 -13.47
C MET A 29 2.28 14.75 -14.80
N ILE A 30 1.85 13.66 -15.46
CA ILE A 30 2.35 13.26 -16.77
C ILE A 30 2.00 14.30 -17.84
N GLY A 31 0.77 14.79 -17.84
CA GLY A 31 0.36 15.87 -18.75
C GLY A 31 1.19 17.14 -18.57
N TYR A 32 1.43 17.55 -17.34
CA TYR A 32 2.31 18.68 -17.01
C TYR A 32 3.75 18.41 -17.48
N MET A 33 4.29 17.23 -17.19
CA MET A 33 5.63 16.86 -17.63
C MET A 33 5.78 16.95 -19.15
N ILE A 34 4.84 16.38 -19.91
CA ILE A 34 4.89 16.42 -21.38
C ILE A 34 4.80 17.84 -21.91
N ASP A 35 3.98 18.69 -21.29
CA ASP A 35 3.74 20.04 -21.78
C ASP A 35 4.79 21.06 -21.30
N GLN A 36 5.20 21.03 -20.04
CA GLN A 36 5.96 22.09 -19.41
C GLN A 36 7.42 21.74 -19.09
N ASP A 37 7.71 20.48 -18.75
CA ASP A 37 9.04 20.08 -18.31
C ASP A 37 9.40 18.67 -18.85
N PRO A 38 9.56 18.54 -20.20
CA PRO A 38 9.74 17.23 -20.83
C PRO A 38 11.05 16.56 -20.46
N GLY A 39 11.00 15.23 -20.38
CA GLY A 39 12.13 14.38 -20.10
C GLY A 39 11.79 12.89 -20.28
N PRO A 40 12.78 11.99 -20.26
CA PRO A 40 12.53 10.55 -20.28
C PRO A 40 11.82 10.10 -19.01
N ALA A 41 10.75 9.32 -19.18
CA ALA A 41 9.87 8.89 -18.09
C ALA A 41 9.55 7.41 -18.17
N LEU A 42 9.41 6.78 -16.99
CA LEU A 42 8.89 5.43 -16.81
C LEU A 42 7.58 5.48 -16.01
N TYR A 43 6.58 4.75 -16.47
CA TYR A 43 5.34 4.49 -15.73
C TYR A 43 5.26 3.01 -15.44
N ALA A 44 5.38 2.65 -14.18
CA ALA A 44 5.45 1.27 -13.73
C ALA A 44 4.14 0.84 -13.03
N LEU A 45 3.64 -0.32 -13.42
CA LEU A 45 2.46 -0.98 -12.88
C LEU A 45 2.82 -2.40 -12.42
N PRO A 46 1.98 -3.08 -11.63
CA PRO A 46 2.26 -4.44 -11.18
C PRO A 46 2.58 -5.41 -12.33
N THR A 47 1.85 -5.32 -13.43
CA THR A 47 2.03 -6.21 -14.58
C THR A 47 2.07 -5.47 -15.91
N LEU A 48 2.69 -6.08 -16.92
CA LEU A 48 2.76 -5.52 -18.26
C LEU A 48 1.36 -5.36 -18.91
N ASN A 49 0.45 -6.29 -18.65
CA ASN A 49 -0.93 -6.20 -19.15
C ASN A 49 -1.65 -4.96 -18.59
N GLN A 50 -1.48 -4.67 -17.31
CA GLN A 50 -2.02 -3.46 -16.69
C GLN A 50 -1.40 -2.19 -17.30
N ALA A 51 -0.10 -2.21 -17.62
CA ALA A 51 0.57 -1.11 -18.28
C ALA A 51 0.01 -0.83 -19.69
N GLU A 52 -0.31 -1.88 -20.46
CA GLU A 52 -0.96 -1.74 -21.76
C GLU A 52 -2.41 -1.25 -21.65
N ASP A 53 -3.16 -1.74 -20.67
CA ASP A 53 -4.53 -1.30 -20.40
C ASP A 53 -4.55 0.18 -19.96
N PHE A 54 -3.63 0.60 -19.11
CA PHE A 54 -3.46 2.01 -18.73
C PHE A 54 -3.20 2.87 -19.97
N SER A 55 -2.29 2.43 -20.85
CA SER A 55 -1.99 3.14 -22.10
C SER A 55 -3.24 3.37 -22.95
N LYS A 56 -4.07 2.34 -23.10
CA LYS A 56 -5.26 2.37 -23.98
C LYS A 56 -6.44 3.09 -23.34
N ARG A 57 -6.70 2.81 -22.05
CA ARG A 57 -7.96 3.23 -21.38
C ARG A 57 -7.84 4.53 -20.58
N ARG A 58 -6.62 4.93 -20.22
CA ARG A 58 -6.40 6.12 -19.37
C ARG A 58 -5.54 7.17 -20.10
N PHE A 59 -4.34 6.79 -20.54
CA PHE A 59 -3.41 7.71 -21.17
C PHE A 59 -3.92 8.20 -22.54
N ALA A 60 -4.38 7.30 -23.41
CA ALA A 60 -4.84 7.70 -24.74
C ALA A 60 -6.06 8.65 -24.70
N PRO A 61 -7.10 8.45 -23.87
CA PRO A 61 -8.16 9.44 -23.67
C PRO A 61 -7.64 10.78 -23.15
N MET A 62 -6.74 10.80 -22.15
CA MET A 62 -6.14 12.03 -21.63
C MET A 62 -5.43 12.83 -22.75
N VAL A 63 -4.65 12.15 -23.58
CA VAL A 63 -4.00 12.79 -24.74
C VAL A 63 -5.03 13.33 -25.72
N ARG A 64 -6.07 12.56 -26.07
CA ARG A 64 -7.13 12.97 -26.98
C ARG A 64 -7.88 14.21 -26.48
N ASP A 65 -8.18 14.24 -25.20
CA ASP A 65 -9.06 15.25 -24.61
C ASP A 65 -8.30 16.51 -24.13
N THR A 66 -6.95 16.43 -24.04
CA THR A 66 -6.08 17.55 -23.65
C THR A 66 -5.32 18.09 -24.85
N GLU A 67 -5.77 19.20 -25.43
CA GLU A 67 -5.21 19.77 -26.67
C GLU A 67 -3.69 19.99 -26.63
N ARG A 68 -3.16 20.56 -25.54
CA ARG A 68 -1.73 20.84 -25.38
C ARG A 68 -0.88 19.55 -25.41
N VAL A 69 -1.36 18.49 -24.78
CA VAL A 69 -0.68 17.18 -24.76
C VAL A 69 -0.81 16.51 -26.13
N ARG A 70 -2.01 16.53 -26.72
CA ARG A 70 -2.29 15.98 -28.06
C ARG A 70 -1.37 16.55 -29.12
N ASN A 71 -1.10 17.85 -29.08
CA ASN A 71 -0.23 18.52 -30.05
C ASN A 71 1.26 18.14 -29.91
N LYS A 72 1.64 17.52 -28.81
CA LYS A 72 3.04 17.10 -28.53
C LYS A 72 3.26 15.60 -28.63
N VAL A 73 2.27 14.79 -28.29
CA VAL A 73 2.39 13.32 -28.37
C VAL A 73 2.14 12.90 -29.82
N ALA A 74 3.14 12.29 -30.44
CA ALA A 74 3.01 11.79 -31.81
C ALA A 74 1.90 10.74 -31.91
N GLU A 75 1.11 10.79 -32.98
CA GLU A 75 0.13 9.75 -33.26
C GLU A 75 0.82 8.43 -33.55
N SER A 76 0.27 7.34 -33.03
CA SER A 76 0.75 5.98 -33.32
C SER A 76 0.38 5.60 -34.75
N LYS A 77 1.31 5.72 -35.69
CA LYS A 77 1.13 5.26 -37.06
C LYS A 77 1.55 3.80 -37.15
N SER A 78 0.83 2.99 -37.93
CA SER A 78 1.04 1.54 -38.06
C SER A 78 2.44 1.12 -38.54
N ARG A 79 3.24 2.07 -39.06
CA ARG A 79 4.62 1.86 -39.53
C ARG A 79 5.69 2.53 -38.68
N ASP A 80 5.29 3.25 -37.62
CA ASP A 80 6.22 3.96 -36.73
C ASP A 80 6.54 3.05 -35.52
N THR A 81 7.72 2.48 -35.49
CA THR A 81 8.21 1.63 -34.40
C THR A 81 8.61 2.43 -33.17
N SER A 82 8.74 3.76 -33.29
CA SER A 82 9.11 4.64 -32.18
C SER A 82 7.95 4.93 -31.23
N ASN A 83 6.70 4.87 -31.71
CA ASN A 83 5.48 5.15 -30.94
C ASN A 83 4.56 3.92 -30.89
N THR A 84 4.68 3.14 -29.84
CA THR A 84 3.95 1.87 -29.63
C THR A 84 2.88 2.02 -28.53
N ILE A 85 2.17 0.93 -28.22
CA ILE A 85 1.22 0.89 -27.10
C ILE A 85 1.92 1.31 -25.80
N ARG A 86 3.13 0.78 -25.53
CA ARG A 86 3.87 1.02 -24.29
C ARG A 86 4.83 2.22 -24.33
N ARG A 87 5.15 2.72 -25.49
CA ARG A 87 6.12 3.81 -25.68
C ARG A 87 5.46 4.99 -26.36
N LYS A 88 5.57 6.17 -25.75
CA LYS A 88 4.98 7.41 -26.21
C LYS A 88 6.06 8.47 -26.35
N VAL A 89 6.33 8.89 -27.58
CA VAL A 89 7.36 9.88 -27.88
C VAL A 89 6.75 11.26 -27.97
N TYR A 90 7.44 12.25 -27.42
CA TYR A 90 7.10 13.66 -27.45
C TYR A 90 8.37 14.51 -27.53
N PRO A 91 8.32 15.77 -27.94
CA PRO A 91 9.49 16.64 -27.99
C PRO A 91 10.17 16.74 -26.63
N GLY A 92 11.46 16.41 -26.57
CA GLY A 92 12.26 16.45 -25.35
C GLY A 92 12.17 15.23 -24.46
N GLY A 93 11.40 14.18 -24.83
CA GLY A 93 11.30 12.97 -23.99
C GLY A 93 10.50 11.82 -24.57
N MET A 94 10.37 10.82 -23.74
CA MET A 94 9.62 9.61 -24.03
C MET A 94 9.07 9.04 -22.75
N LEU A 95 7.80 8.65 -22.74
CA LEU A 95 7.19 7.87 -21.67
C LEU A 95 7.15 6.39 -22.06
N THR A 96 7.74 5.53 -21.24
CA THR A 96 7.67 4.07 -21.40
C THR A 96 6.86 3.47 -20.25
N MET A 97 5.89 2.64 -20.59
CA MET A 97 5.04 1.92 -19.64
C MET A 97 5.56 0.51 -19.45
N VAL A 98 5.80 0.11 -18.21
CA VAL A 98 6.50 -1.13 -17.83
C VAL A 98 5.75 -1.91 -16.75
N GLY A 99 6.00 -3.23 -16.68
CA GLY A 99 5.57 -4.06 -15.57
C GLY A 99 6.68 -4.16 -14.52
N SER A 100 6.33 -4.14 -13.23
CA SER A 100 7.28 -4.23 -12.12
C SER A 100 7.99 -5.58 -12.01
N ASN A 101 7.44 -6.63 -12.62
CA ASN A 101 7.99 -7.99 -12.65
C ASN A 101 9.06 -8.22 -13.72
N SER A 102 9.32 -7.24 -14.60
CA SER A 102 10.32 -7.35 -15.68
C SER A 102 11.57 -6.53 -15.32
N ALA A 103 12.59 -7.19 -14.80
CA ALA A 103 13.88 -6.55 -14.49
C ALA A 103 14.49 -5.85 -15.71
N ALA A 104 14.42 -6.45 -16.87
CA ALA A 104 14.94 -5.88 -18.13
C ALA A 104 14.23 -4.56 -18.51
N ASP A 105 12.90 -4.48 -18.33
CA ASP A 105 12.15 -3.25 -18.61
C ASP A 105 12.47 -2.14 -17.57
N LEU A 106 12.68 -2.52 -16.30
CA LEU A 106 13.02 -1.60 -15.22
C LEU A 106 14.47 -1.10 -15.31
N ALA A 107 15.39 -1.94 -15.82
CA ALA A 107 16.82 -1.63 -15.89
C ALA A 107 17.26 -0.99 -17.22
N GLY A 108 16.42 -0.99 -18.24
CA GLY A 108 16.84 -0.76 -19.64
C GLY A 108 17.16 0.69 -20.01
N THR A 109 16.59 1.71 -19.31
CA THR A 109 16.69 3.11 -19.80
C THR A 109 16.80 4.10 -18.63
N PRO A 110 17.74 5.06 -18.67
CA PRO A 110 17.75 6.17 -17.74
C PRO A 110 16.44 6.98 -17.82
N ALA A 111 15.92 7.38 -16.66
CA ALA A 111 14.66 8.13 -16.60
C ALA A 111 14.77 9.29 -15.61
N ARG A 112 14.30 10.46 -16.02
CA ARG A 112 14.18 11.61 -15.15
C ARG A 112 12.93 11.54 -14.28
N TYR A 113 11.87 10.94 -14.81
CA TYR A 113 10.59 10.79 -14.13
C TYR A 113 10.23 9.34 -13.95
N ILE A 114 9.87 8.98 -12.72
CA ILE A 114 9.34 7.66 -12.38
C ILE A 114 7.94 7.84 -11.79
N PHE A 115 6.98 7.16 -12.37
CA PHE A 115 5.61 7.07 -11.86
C PHE A 115 5.33 5.60 -11.51
N ALA A 116 5.18 5.30 -10.24
CA ALA A 116 4.90 3.98 -9.70
C ALA A 116 3.46 3.93 -9.21
N ASP A 117 2.59 3.19 -9.89
CA ASP A 117 1.20 3.01 -9.51
C ASP A 117 0.98 1.62 -8.90
N GLU A 118 0.18 1.56 -7.85
CA GLU A 118 -0.16 0.34 -7.10
C GLU A 118 1.08 -0.42 -6.57
N ILE A 119 2.07 0.31 -6.00
CA ILE A 119 3.37 -0.25 -5.62
C ILE A 119 3.27 -1.40 -4.59
N ASP A 120 2.25 -1.41 -3.72
CA ASP A 120 2.01 -2.50 -2.77
C ASP A 120 1.57 -3.82 -3.42
N ARG A 121 1.22 -3.78 -4.71
CA ARG A 121 0.87 -4.97 -5.50
C ARG A 121 2.01 -5.45 -6.39
N TRP A 122 3.17 -4.80 -6.29
CA TRP A 122 4.34 -5.22 -7.04
C TRP A 122 4.93 -6.50 -6.46
N ALA A 123 5.62 -7.25 -7.29
CA ALA A 123 6.40 -8.38 -6.81
C ALA A 123 7.51 -7.89 -5.86
N VAL A 124 7.84 -8.69 -4.86
CA VAL A 124 8.92 -8.39 -3.90
C VAL A 124 10.26 -8.26 -4.63
N SER A 125 10.45 -9.05 -5.68
CA SER A 125 11.66 -9.03 -6.53
C SER A 125 11.28 -9.03 -8.01
N ALA A 126 11.98 -8.24 -8.82
CA ALA A 126 11.91 -8.29 -10.27
C ALA A 126 12.81 -9.44 -10.78
N GLY A 127 12.24 -10.65 -10.85
CA GLY A 127 13.02 -11.85 -11.13
C GLY A 127 14.10 -12.06 -10.06
N THR A 128 15.36 -12.17 -10.49
CA THR A 128 16.54 -12.35 -9.62
C THR A 128 17.27 -11.04 -9.29
N GLU A 129 16.81 -9.88 -9.78
CA GLU A 129 17.55 -8.61 -9.69
C GLU A 129 17.16 -7.75 -8.46
N GLY A 130 16.23 -8.21 -7.62
CA GLY A 130 15.87 -7.56 -6.37
C GLY A 130 14.70 -6.58 -6.48
N ASP A 131 14.59 -5.67 -5.50
CA ASP A 131 13.46 -4.76 -5.32
C ASP A 131 13.21 -3.85 -6.54
N PRO A 132 12.02 -3.94 -7.18
CA PRO A 132 11.70 -3.14 -8.37
C PRO A 132 11.79 -1.62 -8.16
N TRP A 133 11.45 -1.12 -6.97
CA TRP A 133 11.55 0.29 -6.65
C TRP A 133 13.00 0.77 -6.63
N SER A 134 13.90 -0.02 -6.06
CA SER A 134 15.33 0.25 -6.03
C SER A 134 15.95 0.22 -7.43
N LEU A 135 15.52 -0.71 -8.29
CA LEU A 135 15.94 -0.75 -9.69
C LEU A 135 15.53 0.51 -10.46
N LEU A 136 14.30 0.98 -10.28
CA LEU A 136 13.84 2.23 -10.88
C LEU A 136 14.60 3.44 -10.34
N ARG A 137 14.87 3.48 -9.03
CA ARG A 137 15.64 4.56 -8.41
C ARG A 137 17.05 4.67 -9.02
N ALA A 138 17.68 3.57 -9.32
CA ALA A 138 18.99 3.56 -9.98
C ALA A 138 18.95 4.20 -11.39
N ARG A 139 17.79 4.24 -12.06
CA ARG A 139 17.64 4.90 -13.39
C ARG A 139 17.62 6.41 -13.31
N THR A 140 17.38 6.98 -12.13
CA THR A 140 17.32 8.45 -11.96
C THR A 140 18.68 9.10 -11.69
N THR A 141 19.71 8.33 -11.43
CA THR A 141 21.03 8.82 -10.92
C THR A 141 21.72 9.80 -11.86
N THR A 142 21.45 9.77 -13.15
CA THR A 142 22.01 10.69 -14.14
C THR A 142 21.29 12.05 -14.20
N PHE A 143 20.15 12.19 -13.49
CA PHE A 143 19.36 13.42 -13.50
C PHE A 143 19.35 14.07 -12.12
N TYR A 144 20.00 15.22 -11.97
CA TYR A 144 20.00 15.97 -10.69
C TYR A 144 18.61 16.47 -10.29
N ASN A 145 17.72 16.66 -11.27
CA ASN A 145 16.35 17.16 -11.12
C ASN A 145 15.28 16.09 -11.34
N TYR A 146 15.59 14.85 -10.98
CA TYR A 146 14.64 13.76 -11.11
C TYR A 146 13.41 13.90 -10.21
N LYS A 147 12.32 13.25 -10.58
CA LYS A 147 11.09 13.12 -9.78
C LYS A 147 10.65 11.65 -9.76
N MET A 148 10.43 11.14 -8.56
CA MET A 148 9.84 9.81 -8.35
C MET A 148 8.50 9.98 -7.64
N VAL A 149 7.45 9.40 -8.19
CA VAL A 149 6.10 9.44 -7.61
C VAL A 149 5.64 8.01 -7.38
N ALA A 150 5.31 7.67 -6.14
CA ALA A 150 4.74 6.37 -5.77
C ALA A 150 3.33 6.57 -5.21
N VAL A 151 2.37 5.81 -5.71
CA VAL A 151 1.00 5.81 -5.18
C VAL A 151 0.51 4.38 -5.00
N SER A 152 -0.24 4.13 -3.93
CA SER A 152 -0.90 2.84 -3.71
C SER A 152 -2.04 2.95 -2.70
N THR A 153 -2.93 1.97 -2.71
CA THR A 153 -3.67 1.59 -1.52
C THR A 153 -2.73 0.84 -0.59
N PRO A 154 -2.79 1.10 0.73
CA PRO A 154 -1.99 0.34 1.70
C PRO A 154 -2.49 -1.11 1.78
N THR A 155 -1.64 -2.02 2.22
CA THR A 155 -1.95 -3.43 2.39
C THR A 155 -1.73 -3.87 3.85
N ILE A 156 -0.89 -4.85 4.09
CA ILE A 156 -0.56 -5.37 5.41
C ILE A 156 0.56 -4.51 6.01
N ARG A 157 0.45 -4.15 7.29
CA ARG A 157 1.37 -3.22 7.98
C ARG A 157 2.85 -3.56 7.75
N ASP A 158 3.24 -4.78 8.02
CA ASP A 158 4.65 -5.19 8.03
C ASP A 158 5.25 -5.39 6.62
N THR A 159 4.41 -5.40 5.58
CA THR A 159 4.83 -5.65 4.19
C THR A 159 4.45 -4.54 3.21
N SER A 160 3.75 -3.51 3.67
CA SER A 160 3.29 -2.41 2.81
C SER A 160 4.45 -1.49 2.41
N LYS A 161 4.88 -1.60 1.17
CA LYS A 161 5.93 -0.76 0.60
C LYS A 161 5.59 0.72 0.58
N ILE A 162 4.31 1.05 0.29
CA ILE A 162 3.88 2.45 0.26
C ILE A 162 3.88 3.08 1.66
N ALA A 163 3.58 2.29 2.71
CA ALA A 163 3.66 2.75 4.09
C ALA A 163 5.11 3.01 4.51
N ASP A 164 6.04 2.13 4.19
CA ASP A 164 7.46 2.33 4.45
C ASP A 164 7.98 3.62 3.79
N LEU A 165 7.58 3.83 2.52
CA LEU A 165 7.96 5.05 1.80
C LEU A 165 7.32 6.30 2.41
N PHE A 166 6.10 6.19 2.94
CA PHE A 166 5.40 7.29 3.60
C PHE A 166 6.12 7.73 4.87
N GLU A 167 6.57 6.78 5.69
CA GLU A 167 7.30 7.04 6.93
C GLU A 167 8.62 7.81 6.69
N GLY A 168 9.26 7.62 5.54
CA GLY A 168 10.47 8.35 5.13
C GLY A 168 10.23 9.80 4.66
N GLY A 169 9.00 10.27 4.60
CA GLY A 169 8.61 11.59 4.09
C GLY A 169 8.00 12.51 5.14
N THR A 170 7.36 13.58 4.67
CA THR A 170 6.76 14.63 5.53
C THR A 170 5.52 14.19 6.31
N LYS A 171 4.95 13.02 6.04
CA LYS A 171 3.74 12.46 6.68
C LYS A 171 2.58 13.44 6.72
N GLU A 172 2.14 13.86 5.55
CA GLU A 172 1.05 14.82 5.42
C GLU A 172 -0.30 14.10 5.34
N TYR A 173 -1.19 14.42 6.27
CA TYR A 173 -2.56 13.92 6.32
C TYR A 173 -3.54 14.95 5.78
N TRP A 174 -4.55 14.48 5.03
CA TRP A 174 -5.63 15.33 4.54
C TRP A 174 -6.63 15.60 5.66
N CYS A 175 -6.48 16.72 6.34
CA CYS A 175 -7.24 17.09 7.54
C CYS A 175 -8.37 18.06 7.22
N VAL A 176 -9.51 17.86 7.90
CA VAL A 176 -10.70 18.72 7.83
C VAL A 176 -10.74 19.65 9.05
N GLN A 177 -11.23 20.88 8.84
CA GLN A 177 -11.45 21.82 9.93
C GLN A 177 -12.76 21.50 10.66
N CYS A 178 -12.69 21.40 12.00
CA CYS A 178 -13.88 21.30 12.82
C CYS A 178 -14.68 22.62 12.81
N PRO A 179 -15.98 22.61 12.53
CA PRO A 179 -16.77 23.83 12.50
C PRO A 179 -16.94 24.51 13.87
N GLU A 180 -16.79 23.75 14.98
CA GLU A 180 -16.98 24.27 16.33
C GLU A 180 -15.67 24.80 16.94
N CYS A 181 -14.60 23.99 16.99
CA CYS A 181 -13.35 24.41 17.62
C CYS A 181 -12.33 25.00 16.64
N GLY A 182 -12.54 24.89 15.32
CA GLY A 182 -11.61 25.40 14.30
C GLY A 182 -10.35 24.57 14.08
N GLU A 183 -10.11 23.55 14.91
CA GLU A 183 -8.94 22.65 14.79
C GLU A 183 -9.06 21.71 13.61
N TYR A 184 -7.93 21.36 13.03
CA TYR A 184 -7.85 20.43 11.89
C TYR A 184 -7.53 19.01 12.37
N SER A 185 -8.25 18.03 11.87
CA SER A 185 -8.00 16.62 12.19
C SER A 185 -8.22 15.73 10.96
N PHE A 186 -7.49 14.63 10.89
CA PHE A 186 -7.72 13.57 9.92
C PHE A 186 -9.01 12.84 10.27
N ILE A 187 -9.82 12.50 9.26
CA ILE A 187 -11.02 11.70 9.46
C ILE A 187 -10.62 10.23 9.38
N ASP A 188 -10.49 9.57 10.51
CA ASP A 188 -10.32 8.13 10.63
C ASP A 188 -11.66 7.44 10.95
N PHE A 189 -11.69 6.12 10.82
CA PHE A 189 -12.91 5.36 11.11
C PHE A 189 -13.31 5.46 12.59
N ASP A 190 -12.33 5.55 13.50
CA ASP A 190 -12.58 5.63 14.94
C ASP A 190 -13.27 6.92 15.34
N SER A 191 -13.17 7.98 14.54
CA SER A 191 -13.86 9.25 14.71
C SER A 191 -15.24 9.30 14.04
N VAL A 192 -15.57 8.32 13.18
CA VAL A 192 -16.89 8.23 12.53
C VAL A 192 -17.92 7.66 13.51
N ARG A 193 -19.07 8.32 13.60
CA ARG A 193 -20.22 7.88 14.39
C ARG A 193 -21.38 7.61 13.46
N PHE A 194 -22.08 6.49 13.70
CA PHE A 194 -23.21 6.11 12.85
C PHE A 194 -24.24 5.29 13.62
N GLU A 195 -25.49 5.40 13.20
CA GLU A 195 -26.59 4.56 13.65
C GLU A 195 -27.07 3.70 12.48
N PHE A 196 -27.45 2.47 12.78
CA PHE A 196 -27.93 1.53 11.77
C PHE A 196 -28.94 0.54 12.36
N HIS A 197 -29.77 -0.02 11.51
CA HIS A 197 -30.62 -1.16 11.86
C HIS A 197 -30.47 -2.29 10.84
N GLU A 198 -30.83 -3.50 11.29
CA GLU A 198 -30.80 -4.70 10.44
C GLU A 198 -32.21 -5.01 9.93
N ILE A 199 -32.33 -5.32 8.64
CA ILE A 199 -33.53 -5.89 8.04
C ILE A 199 -33.20 -7.27 7.46
N LYS A 200 -34.24 -8.14 7.41
CA LYS A 200 -34.10 -9.45 6.76
C LYS A 200 -35.00 -9.46 5.52
N THR A 201 -34.37 -9.60 4.36
CA THR A 201 -35.06 -9.72 3.07
C THR A 201 -34.63 -11.02 2.40
N GLY A 202 -35.57 -11.93 2.15
CA GLY A 202 -35.26 -13.21 1.51
C GLY A 202 -34.27 -14.11 2.29
N GLY A 203 -34.28 -14.03 3.64
CA GLY A 203 -33.37 -14.80 4.49
C GLY A 203 -31.93 -14.23 4.63
N LYS A 204 -31.60 -13.16 3.91
CA LYS A 204 -30.32 -12.46 4.02
C LYS A 204 -30.46 -11.23 4.92
N ARG A 205 -29.42 -10.99 5.74
CA ARG A 205 -29.32 -9.75 6.54
C ARG A 205 -28.86 -8.61 5.62
N GLN A 206 -29.48 -7.47 5.77
CA GLN A 206 -29.09 -6.21 5.14
C GLN A 206 -28.98 -5.15 6.23
N TYR A 207 -28.02 -4.24 6.08
CA TYR A 207 -27.78 -3.14 7.00
C TYR A 207 -28.26 -1.83 6.36
N ILE A 208 -29.04 -1.06 7.10
CA ILE A 208 -29.46 0.29 6.71
C ILE A 208 -28.81 1.26 7.69
N VAL A 209 -28.02 2.19 7.17
CA VAL A 209 -27.39 3.25 7.96
C VAL A 209 -28.33 4.45 7.99
N ASP A 210 -28.83 4.75 9.17
CA ASP A 210 -29.79 5.83 9.42
C ASP A 210 -29.09 7.18 9.43
N SER A 211 -28.00 7.29 10.20
CA SER A 211 -27.16 8.49 10.32
C SER A 211 -25.69 8.15 10.25
N ALA A 212 -24.89 9.08 9.71
CA ALA A 212 -23.44 9.03 9.73
C ALA A 212 -22.86 10.44 9.86
N GLY A 213 -21.85 10.58 10.70
CA GLY A 213 -21.17 11.84 10.92
C GLY A 213 -19.82 11.64 11.61
N TRP A 214 -19.14 12.73 11.85
CA TRP A 214 -17.81 12.77 12.44
C TRP A 214 -17.86 13.38 13.83
N ALA A 215 -17.22 12.74 14.79
CA ALA A 215 -16.96 13.30 16.11
C ALA A 215 -15.54 13.87 16.15
N CYS A 216 -15.43 15.16 16.34
CA CYS A 216 -14.12 15.83 16.40
C CYS A 216 -13.25 15.24 17.52
N PRO A 217 -12.04 14.73 17.26
CA PRO A 217 -11.19 14.15 18.30
C PRO A 217 -10.65 15.20 19.29
N LYS A 218 -10.80 16.51 18.99
CA LYS A 218 -10.33 17.60 19.84
C LYS A 218 -11.39 18.12 20.81
N CYS A 219 -12.63 18.31 20.34
CA CYS A 219 -13.69 18.88 21.17
C CYS A 219 -14.91 17.95 21.36
N GLY A 220 -14.95 16.79 20.67
CA GLY A 220 -16.05 15.83 20.77
C GLY A 220 -17.34 16.23 20.05
N CYS A 221 -17.40 17.40 19.39
CA CYS A 221 -18.60 17.80 18.67
C CYS A 221 -18.90 16.85 17.53
N TYR A 222 -20.19 16.56 17.32
CA TYR A 222 -20.68 15.75 16.21
C TYR A 222 -21.08 16.64 15.03
N THR A 223 -20.64 16.27 13.84
CA THR A 223 -20.99 16.96 12.59
C THR A 223 -21.37 15.91 11.54
N ASP A 224 -22.51 16.09 10.89
CA ASP A 224 -22.98 15.18 9.83
C ASP A 224 -22.05 15.19 8.60
N GLU A 225 -22.09 14.12 7.80
CA GLU A 225 -21.22 13.94 6.62
C GLU A 225 -21.30 15.12 5.65
N HIS A 226 -22.52 15.61 5.37
CA HIS A 226 -22.72 16.67 4.37
C HIS A 226 -22.09 18.00 4.81
N THR A 227 -22.19 18.30 6.10
CA THR A 227 -21.64 19.53 6.69
C THR A 227 -20.11 19.45 6.79
N ILE A 228 -19.57 18.30 7.24
CA ILE A 228 -18.11 18.15 7.40
C ILE A 228 -17.38 18.14 6.06
N LYS A 229 -17.96 17.54 5.01
CA LYS A 229 -17.36 17.53 3.66
C LYS A 229 -17.29 18.91 3.00
N LYS A 230 -18.02 19.90 3.51
CA LYS A 230 -17.97 21.30 3.04
C LYS A 230 -16.98 22.15 3.79
N GLN A 231 -16.44 21.65 4.91
CA GLN A 231 -15.47 22.41 5.69
C GLN A 231 -14.14 22.55 4.95
N PRO A 232 -13.35 23.59 5.24
CA PRO A 232 -12.00 23.73 4.71
C PRO A 232 -11.15 22.49 5.01
N MET A 233 -10.41 22.02 4.01
CA MET A 233 -9.49 20.90 4.16
C MET A 233 -8.10 21.31 3.72
N LYS A 234 -7.08 20.78 4.38
CA LYS A 234 -5.67 21.01 4.02
C LYS A 234 -4.77 19.85 4.42
N TRP A 235 -3.61 19.77 3.78
CA TRP A 235 -2.53 18.89 4.19
C TRP A 235 -1.85 19.40 5.45
N ILE A 236 -1.68 18.54 6.44
CA ILE A 236 -0.94 18.83 7.67
C ILE A 236 0.16 17.80 7.82
N ALA A 237 1.40 18.27 7.89
CA ALA A 237 2.57 17.44 8.03
C ALA A 237 2.86 17.15 9.50
N GLU A 238 3.13 15.88 9.83
CA GLU A 238 3.66 15.49 11.16
C GLU A 238 5.18 15.67 11.23
N SER A 239 5.88 15.46 10.10
CA SER A 239 7.35 15.54 10.01
C SER A 239 7.78 16.52 8.91
N PRO A 240 7.48 17.83 9.03
CA PRO A 240 7.76 18.82 7.99
C PRO A 240 9.26 18.97 7.70
N GLU A 241 10.14 18.65 8.64
CA GLU A 241 11.59 18.66 8.49
C GLU A 241 12.10 17.64 7.47
N ALA A 242 11.36 16.55 7.24
CA ALA A 242 11.72 15.51 6.27
C ALA A 242 11.78 16.02 4.82
N ILE A 243 11.24 17.23 4.55
CA ILE A 243 11.39 17.89 3.25
C ILE A 243 12.87 18.15 2.90
N ALA A 244 13.75 18.24 3.90
CA ALA A 244 15.20 18.36 3.70
C ALA A 244 15.78 17.16 2.93
N ASN A 245 15.15 15.99 3.05
CA ASN A 245 15.48 14.77 2.30
C ASN A 245 14.89 14.76 0.88
N GLY A 246 14.15 15.80 0.51
CA GLY A 246 13.46 15.91 -0.79
C GLY A 246 12.26 14.98 -0.93
N CYS A 247 11.71 14.46 0.17
CA CYS A 247 10.56 13.56 0.15
C CYS A 247 9.32 14.22 0.79
N ARG A 248 8.23 14.31 0.02
CA ARG A 248 6.91 14.61 0.56
C ARG A 248 6.01 13.39 0.49
N SER A 249 5.35 13.08 1.59
CA SER A 249 4.46 11.93 1.67
C SER A 249 3.06 12.35 2.15
N PHE A 250 2.03 11.76 1.55
CA PHE A 250 0.63 12.15 1.68
C PHE A 250 -0.23 10.95 2.02
N TRP A 251 -1.23 11.15 2.90
CA TRP A 251 -2.22 10.13 3.24
C TRP A 251 -3.63 10.68 3.12
N ILE A 252 -4.45 10.04 2.29
CA ILE A 252 -5.86 10.37 2.09
C ILE A 252 -6.70 9.10 2.05
N ASN A 253 -7.87 9.14 2.67
CA ASN A 253 -8.78 8.00 2.78
C ASN A 253 -10.14 8.24 2.09
N GLY A 254 -10.99 7.21 2.10
CA GLY A 254 -12.30 7.24 1.46
C GLY A 254 -13.30 8.20 2.11
N PHE A 255 -13.15 8.49 3.41
CA PHE A 255 -14.03 9.44 4.10
C PHE A 255 -13.86 10.87 3.60
N SER A 256 -12.69 11.19 3.05
CA SER A 256 -12.39 12.49 2.42
C SER A 256 -12.85 12.57 0.96
N SER A 257 -13.30 11.46 0.37
CA SER A 257 -13.74 11.43 -1.03
C SER A 257 -15.05 12.19 -1.22
N PRO A 258 -15.15 13.10 -2.21
CA PRO A 258 -16.37 13.83 -2.48
C PRO A 258 -17.48 12.98 -3.14
N TRP A 259 -17.15 11.84 -3.72
CA TRP A 259 -18.09 10.94 -4.43
C TRP A 259 -18.34 9.62 -3.71
N LEU A 260 -17.64 9.28 -2.62
CA LEU A 260 -17.95 8.14 -1.76
C LEU A 260 -18.82 8.60 -0.59
N GLU A 261 -20.02 8.06 -0.48
CA GLU A 261 -20.90 8.29 0.67
C GLU A 261 -20.45 7.47 1.86
N TRP A 262 -20.42 8.05 3.05
CA TRP A 262 -20.06 7.35 4.28
C TRP A 262 -21.00 6.19 4.58
N LYS A 263 -22.29 6.34 4.27
CA LYS A 263 -23.26 5.25 4.41
C LYS A 263 -22.84 4.01 3.61
N TYR A 264 -22.33 4.19 2.40
CA TYR A 264 -21.80 3.08 1.60
C TYR A 264 -20.60 2.43 2.28
N ILE A 265 -19.63 3.22 2.75
CA ILE A 265 -18.42 2.73 3.43
C ILE A 265 -18.81 1.93 4.69
N ILE A 266 -19.75 2.45 5.47
CA ILE A 266 -20.22 1.82 6.72
C ILE A 266 -20.97 0.50 6.42
N VAL A 267 -21.83 0.45 5.39
CA VAL A 267 -22.50 -0.80 5.00
C VAL A 267 -21.49 -1.87 4.62
N GLN A 268 -20.47 -1.52 3.81
CA GLN A 268 -19.40 -2.46 3.46
C GLN A 268 -18.65 -2.99 4.70
N PHE A 269 -18.39 -2.14 5.67
CA PHE A 269 -17.79 -2.55 6.94
C PHE A 269 -18.72 -3.51 7.72
N LEU A 270 -20.01 -3.17 7.86
CA LEU A 270 -20.99 -4.00 8.60
C LEU A 270 -21.15 -5.39 7.96
N GLU A 271 -21.14 -5.48 6.64
CA GLU A 271 -21.18 -6.75 5.91
C GLU A 271 -19.90 -7.56 6.06
N ALA A 272 -18.76 -6.90 6.13
CA ALA A 272 -17.44 -7.52 6.20
C ALA A 272 -17.01 -7.94 7.62
N ARG A 273 -17.54 -7.32 8.70
CA ARG A 273 -17.05 -7.42 10.09
C ARG A 273 -16.89 -8.82 10.67
N LYS A 274 -17.53 -9.83 10.06
CA LYS A 274 -17.45 -11.24 10.50
C LYS A 274 -16.54 -12.10 9.60
N ASP A 275 -15.93 -11.51 8.60
CA ASP A 275 -15.12 -12.20 7.61
C ASP A 275 -13.78 -11.42 7.48
N PRO A 276 -12.69 -11.95 8.07
CA PRO A 276 -11.41 -11.24 8.11
C PRO A 276 -10.89 -10.80 6.74
N GLU A 277 -11.06 -11.62 5.69
CA GLU A 277 -10.58 -11.29 4.34
C GLU A 277 -11.36 -10.12 3.73
N LYS A 278 -12.69 -10.11 3.93
CA LYS A 278 -13.52 -8.99 3.49
C LYS A 278 -13.24 -7.74 4.30
N LEU A 279 -13.05 -7.90 5.62
CA LEU A 279 -12.73 -6.79 6.51
C LEU A 279 -11.40 -6.15 6.13
N GLN A 280 -10.34 -6.94 5.87
CA GLN A 280 -9.08 -6.45 5.32
C GLN A 280 -9.29 -5.64 4.04
N THR A 281 -10.14 -6.13 3.13
CA THR A 281 -10.44 -5.41 1.89
C THR A 281 -11.05 -4.03 2.18
N VAL A 282 -11.99 -3.93 3.12
CA VAL A 282 -12.61 -2.65 3.53
C VAL A 282 -11.57 -1.71 4.14
N PHE A 283 -10.74 -2.20 5.06
CA PHE A 283 -9.68 -1.40 5.69
C PHE A 283 -8.71 -0.84 4.65
N ASN A 284 -8.18 -1.69 3.78
CA ASN A 284 -7.20 -1.26 2.80
C ASN A 284 -7.80 -0.36 1.72
N THR A 285 -9.00 -0.70 1.18
CA THR A 285 -9.53 -0.03 0.00
C THR A 285 -10.44 1.15 0.30
N LEU A 286 -11.22 1.12 1.38
CA LEU A 286 -12.18 2.17 1.73
C LEU A 286 -11.65 3.07 2.86
N PHE A 287 -11.17 2.49 3.95
CA PHE A 287 -10.57 3.29 5.03
C PHE A 287 -9.17 3.79 4.66
N GLY A 288 -8.50 3.18 3.67
CA GLY A 288 -7.12 3.53 3.31
C GLY A 288 -6.17 3.30 4.48
N GLN A 289 -6.42 2.28 5.28
CA GLN A 289 -5.64 1.91 6.46
C GLN A 289 -4.90 0.60 6.23
N LEU A 290 -3.79 0.45 6.93
CA LEU A 290 -3.04 -0.80 6.96
C LEU A 290 -3.83 -1.87 7.70
N TRP A 291 -3.76 -3.09 7.20
CA TRP A 291 -4.30 -4.26 7.88
C TRP A 291 -3.26 -4.85 8.81
N ASP A 292 -3.60 -5.04 10.07
CA ASP A 292 -2.79 -5.80 11.02
C ASP A 292 -3.16 -7.28 10.93
N LEU A 293 -2.18 -8.11 10.59
CA LEU A 293 -2.34 -9.58 10.66
C LEU A 293 -2.42 -10.09 12.11
N ARG A 294 -2.12 -9.23 13.06
CA ARG A 294 -2.25 -9.48 14.49
C ARG A 294 -3.73 -9.40 14.90
N GLY A 295 -4.54 -10.35 14.42
CA GLY A 295 -5.76 -10.70 15.11
C GLY A 295 -5.34 -11.35 16.42
N ASP A 296 -5.76 -10.79 17.55
CA ASP A 296 -5.66 -11.35 18.90
C ASP A 296 -4.39 -12.20 19.17
N LEU A 297 -3.21 -11.74 18.73
CA LEU A 297 -1.99 -12.20 19.34
C LEU A 297 -2.07 -11.65 20.77
N GLU A 298 -2.28 -12.56 21.72
CA GLU A 298 -2.03 -12.27 23.13
C GLU A 298 -0.72 -11.50 23.20
N ASP A 299 -0.68 -10.43 23.97
CA ASP A 299 0.50 -9.57 24.12
C ASP A 299 1.72 -10.46 24.38
N GLU A 300 2.82 -10.26 23.66
CA GLU A 300 4.05 -11.05 23.85
C GLU A 300 4.46 -11.06 25.33
N ASP A 301 4.20 -9.97 26.06
CA ASP A 301 4.42 -9.85 27.49
C ASP A 301 3.45 -10.74 28.30
N GLU A 302 2.19 -10.90 27.88
CA GLU A 302 1.24 -11.83 28.51
C GLU A 302 1.61 -13.30 28.24
N LEU A 303 2.05 -13.62 27.03
CA LEU A 303 2.54 -14.96 26.69
C LEU A 303 3.84 -15.29 27.44
N ALA A 304 4.78 -14.33 27.51
CA ALA A 304 6.02 -14.48 28.27
C ALA A 304 5.76 -14.63 29.78
N ALA A 305 4.77 -13.92 30.34
CA ALA A 305 4.37 -14.04 31.75
C ALA A 305 3.70 -15.39 32.08
N ARG A 306 3.19 -16.09 31.07
CA ARG A 306 2.61 -17.46 31.22
C ARG A 306 3.61 -18.58 30.97
N ALA A 307 4.87 -18.23 30.57
CA ALA A 307 5.92 -19.19 30.38
C ALA A 307 6.27 -19.87 31.71
N GLU A 308 6.28 -21.18 31.73
CA GLU A 308 6.65 -22.01 32.90
C GLU A 308 8.08 -22.50 32.71
N GLU A 309 8.89 -22.40 33.79
CA GLU A 309 10.20 -23.06 33.82
C GLU A 309 10.04 -24.47 34.38
N TYR A 310 10.38 -25.48 33.60
CA TYR A 310 10.44 -26.86 34.07
C TYR A 310 11.88 -27.39 34.02
N GLY A 311 12.30 -27.99 35.12
CA GLY A 311 13.70 -28.42 35.32
C GLY A 311 14.05 -29.80 34.78
N ALA A 312 13.17 -30.46 34.02
CA ALA A 312 13.39 -31.78 33.44
C ALA A 312 13.48 -31.69 31.92
N GLU A 313 14.30 -32.53 31.30
CA GLU A 313 14.36 -32.63 29.83
C GLU A 313 12.98 -32.95 29.22
N LEU A 314 12.15 -33.69 29.93
CA LEU A 314 10.75 -33.99 29.61
C LEU A 314 9.88 -33.75 30.83
N PRO A 315 8.88 -32.87 30.80
CA PRO A 315 7.88 -32.76 31.85
C PRO A 315 7.09 -34.06 32.06
N ASP A 316 6.76 -34.41 33.30
CA ASP A 316 6.09 -35.64 33.67
C ASP A 316 4.73 -35.86 32.95
N GLY A 317 4.11 -34.80 32.46
CA GLY A 317 2.85 -34.84 31.72
C GLY A 317 2.96 -35.25 30.26
N VAL A 318 4.15 -35.30 29.67
CA VAL A 318 4.35 -35.61 28.26
C VAL A 318 4.10 -37.05 27.94
N LEU A 319 3.14 -37.33 27.07
CA LEU A 319 2.75 -38.66 26.62
C LEU A 319 3.30 -39.02 25.23
N CYS A 320 3.50 -38.01 24.38
CA CYS A 320 4.12 -38.21 23.05
C CYS A 320 4.90 -36.97 22.64
N LEU A 321 5.89 -37.18 21.78
CA LEU A 321 6.68 -36.12 21.17
C LEU A 321 6.37 -36.05 19.67
N THR A 322 6.32 -34.83 19.16
CA THR A 322 6.27 -34.59 17.72
C THR A 322 7.40 -33.64 17.37
N MET A 323 7.94 -33.74 16.14
CA MET A 323 8.95 -32.83 15.61
C MET A 323 8.47 -32.26 14.31
N GLY A 324 8.41 -30.93 14.24
CA GLY A 324 8.25 -30.15 13.00
C GLY A 324 9.62 -29.74 12.47
N VAL A 325 9.84 -29.86 11.16
CA VAL A 325 11.08 -29.40 10.50
C VAL A 325 10.70 -28.52 9.33
N ASP A 326 11.22 -27.29 9.34
CA ASP A 326 11.15 -26.36 8.20
C ASP A 326 12.47 -26.41 7.44
N THR A 327 12.39 -26.61 6.12
CA THR A 327 13.55 -26.73 5.24
C THR A 327 13.71 -25.44 4.43
N GLN A 328 14.85 -24.78 4.65
CA GLN A 328 15.25 -23.59 3.89
C GLN A 328 16.48 -23.90 3.00
N ASP A 329 16.85 -23.00 2.10
CA ASP A 329 17.95 -23.24 1.14
C ASP A 329 19.31 -23.47 1.80
N ASN A 330 19.53 -22.95 3.02
CA ASN A 330 20.81 -22.94 3.70
C ASN A 330 20.76 -23.49 5.14
N ARG A 331 19.59 -23.90 5.63
CA ARG A 331 19.41 -24.41 6.98
C ARG A 331 18.14 -25.24 7.14
N LEU A 332 18.11 -26.06 8.17
CA LEU A 332 16.90 -26.69 8.69
C LEU A 332 16.58 -26.06 10.06
N GLU A 333 15.34 -25.67 10.26
CA GLU A 333 14.84 -25.27 11.57
C GLU A 333 13.94 -26.38 12.09
N TYR A 334 14.14 -26.81 13.34
CA TYR A 334 13.30 -27.84 13.93
C TYR A 334 12.77 -27.43 15.30
N GLU A 335 11.60 -27.91 15.62
CA GLU A 335 10.97 -27.75 16.93
C GLU A 335 10.37 -29.08 17.38
N VAL A 336 10.69 -29.48 18.60
CA VAL A 336 10.16 -30.67 19.26
C VAL A 336 9.11 -30.24 20.30
N VAL A 337 7.91 -30.76 20.17
CA VAL A 337 6.78 -30.43 21.06
C VAL A 337 6.31 -31.72 21.75
N GLY A 338 6.21 -31.67 23.06
CA GLY A 338 5.59 -32.73 23.89
C GLY A 338 4.10 -32.47 24.04
N TYR A 339 3.29 -33.52 23.92
CA TYR A 339 1.84 -33.46 24.13
C TYR A 339 1.42 -34.34 25.29
N GLY A 340 0.54 -33.80 26.14
CA GLY A 340 -0.07 -34.46 27.28
C GLY A 340 -1.55 -34.76 27.12
N LEU A 341 -2.24 -34.96 28.22
CA LEU A 341 -3.70 -35.11 28.26
C LEU A 341 -4.37 -33.74 28.08
N TYR A 342 -5.57 -33.72 27.48
CA TYR A 342 -6.42 -32.53 27.36
C TYR A 342 -5.79 -31.37 26.57
N GLU A 343 -5.00 -31.71 25.53
CA GLU A 343 -4.35 -30.69 24.64
C GLU A 343 -3.22 -29.88 25.31
N GLU A 344 -2.77 -30.28 26.53
CA GLU A 344 -1.55 -29.71 27.10
C GLU A 344 -0.36 -29.97 26.19
N ASN A 345 0.50 -28.95 26.01
CA ASN A 345 1.72 -29.08 25.22
C ASN A 345 2.88 -28.30 25.84
N TRP A 346 4.10 -28.76 25.57
CA TRP A 346 5.34 -28.17 26.05
C TRP A 346 6.33 -28.08 24.91
N GLY A 347 6.97 -26.92 24.73
CA GLY A 347 8.13 -26.77 23.85
C GLY A 347 9.35 -27.45 24.48
N ILE A 348 9.81 -28.54 23.91
CA ILE A 348 10.88 -29.33 24.46
C ILE A 348 12.26 -28.87 23.96
N GLU A 349 12.40 -28.74 22.65
CA GLU A 349 13.65 -28.35 22.04
C GLU A 349 13.36 -27.57 20.75
N LYS A 350 14.15 -26.50 20.48
CA LYS A 350 14.16 -25.79 19.22
C LYS A 350 15.60 -25.59 18.79
N GLY A 351 15.88 -25.84 17.51
CA GLY A 351 17.24 -25.70 16.99
C GLY A 351 17.30 -25.36 15.52
N ILE A 352 18.49 -24.92 15.12
CA ILE A 352 18.81 -24.61 13.73
C ILE A 352 20.04 -25.45 13.35
N ILE A 353 19.94 -26.13 12.21
CA ILE A 353 21.06 -26.88 11.61
C ILE A 353 21.44 -26.16 10.34
N ASP A 354 22.61 -25.52 10.33
CA ASP A 354 23.11 -24.80 9.16
C ASP A 354 23.67 -25.79 8.12
N GLY A 355 23.33 -25.56 6.84
CA GLY A 355 23.81 -26.33 5.70
C GLY A 355 22.74 -26.54 4.62
N ARG A 356 23.11 -27.17 3.52
CA ARG A 356 22.15 -27.50 2.46
C ARG A 356 21.36 -28.75 2.85
N SER A 357 20.07 -28.79 2.46
CA SER A 357 19.12 -29.84 2.82
C SER A 357 19.58 -31.28 2.48
N GLU A 358 20.47 -31.44 1.51
CA GLU A 358 21.01 -32.74 1.07
C GLU A 358 22.07 -33.29 2.04
N GLU A 359 22.74 -32.45 2.85
CA GLU A 359 23.83 -32.83 3.74
C GLU A 359 23.34 -33.28 5.13
N HIS A 360 22.13 -32.93 5.55
CA HIS A 360 21.61 -33.09 6.91
C HIS A 360 20.65 -34.25 7.13
N THR A 361 20.22 -34.96 6.07
CA THR A 361 19.32 -36.12 6.21
C THR A 361 19.91 -37.25 7.10
N SER A 362 21.23 -37.32 7.23
CA SER A 362 21.93 -38.28 8.05
C SER A 362 22.02 -37.90 9.54
N GLU A 363 21.98 -36.61 9.91
CA GLU A 363 22.10 -36.12 11.28
C GLU A 363 20.76 -36.20 12.03
N LEU A 364 19.64 -35.97 11.35
CA LEU A 364 18.30 -36.11 11.92
C LEU A 364 17.90 -37.55 12.20
N GLN A 365 18.51 -38.54 11.53
CA GLN A 365 18.27 -39.97 11.79
C GLN A 365 19.08 -40.54 12.97
N SER A 366 19.99 -39.78 13.56
CA SER A 366 20.89 -40.22 14.62
C SER A 366 20.58 -39.61 16.01
N ARG A 367 19.50 -38.84 16.14
CA ARG A 367 19.03 -38.24 17.42
C ARG A 367 17.72 -38.83 17.91
#